data_ce014d087916e8d9edc86e74a23587b4
#
_entry.id   ce014d087916e8d9edc86e74a23587b4
#
_cell.length_a   1.000
_cell.length_b   1.000
_cell.length_c   1.000
_cell.angle_alpha   90.00
_cell.angle_beta   90.00
_cell.angle_gamma   90.00
#
_symmetry.space_group_name_H-M   'P 1'
#
loop_
_entity.id
_entity.type
_entity.pdbx_description
1 polymer ?
#
loop_
_entity_poly.entity_id
_entity_poly.type
_entity_poly.pdbx_seq_one_letter_code
_entity_poly.pdbx_strand_id
1 'polypeptide(L)'
;MTFEDTLASWLPAQRWFSGREANIRDLTITAETTLLAGDPELRHLIVSLTQDGRTSRYQVLVGVRAQLPKSFRQVAIGPTGDGRVAYDALHDHDLSRVLLGNLAAERAVGQLRFRKDRAAVIDTRLNSIVLTAEQSNTSLIFGDAAILKVLRKLFTGCNPDLEVTSALARRGSPHVAEPLGWIETTLDGEPLLLGLLSVFLPTASDGWSLAATSVRDLYGADLLQGGQRISPQQAGGDFAGEAYRLGVATAEVHADLAAEFGTGELAPQALGELAGQMTSRLGQACAEVQELRKHEEKVRAYYAAMAQVGRPLPVQRVHGDYHLGQVLRTPTGWVVLDFEGEPAVPLEQRRAPALALRDVAGMLRSFDYVARHQLLGRPDAEELGPTAGEWVQRSQEAFGAGYASAGGMDPQANEAVLRALMLDKAVYEVVYEARHRPTWLPIPLDSIADA
;
A
#
# COMPACT_ATOMS: atom_id res chain seq x y z
N MET A 1 19.92 -2.03 32.51
CA MET A 1 19.09 -2.09 31.30
C MET A 1 19.20 -0.72 30.65
N THR A 2 19.79 -0.63 29.47
CA THR A 2 19.93 0.61 28.72
C THR A 2 18.59 0.98 28.08
N PHE A 3 18.47 2.18 27.53
CA PHE A 3 17.24 2.55 26.80
C PHE A 3 17.10 1.77 25.49
N GLU A 4 18.23 1.41 24.85
CA GLU A 4 18.26 0.48 23.71
C GLU A 4 17.69 -0.90 24.08
N ASP A 5 18.01 -1.46 25.24
CA ASP A 5 17.43 -2.73 25.73
C ASP A 5 15.91 -2.61 25.89
N THR A 6 15.45 -1.45 26.38
CA THR A 6 14.01 -1.16 26.54
C THR A 6 13.32 -1.09 25.18
N LEU A 7 13.90 -0.40 24.18
CA LEU A 7 13.38 -0.32 22.81
C LEU A 7 13.38 -1.69 22.13
N ALA A 8 14.44 -2.49 22.28
CA ALA A 8 14.54 -3.83 21.72
C ALA A 8 13.42 -4.76 22.24
N SER A 9 13.01 -4.58 23.50
CA SER A 9 11.92 -5.35 24.11
C SER A 9 10.53 -4.86 23.68
N TRP A 10 10.41 -3.57 23.37
CA TRP A 10 9.13 -2.96 22.99
C TRP A 10 8.77 -3.12 21.50
N LEU A 11 9.77 -3.04 20.61
CA LEU A 11 9.58 -3.06 19.16
C LEU A 11 8.78 -4.28 18.64
N PRO A 12 9.04 -5.54 19.05
CA PRO A 12 8.34 -6.72 18.53
C PRO A 12 6.84 -6.71 18.77
N ALA A 13 6.38 -5.99 19.79
CA ALA A 13 4.95 -5.86 20.09
C ALA A 13 4.23 -4.85 19.18
N GLN A 14 4.96 -4.06 18.39
CA GLN A 14 4.37 -3.02 17.54
C GLN A 14 3.79 -3.62 16.25
N ARG A 15 2.60 -3.16 15.85
CA ARG A 15 1.93 -3.64 14.62
C ARG A 15 2.74 -3.36 13.36
N TRP A 16 3.41 -2.23 13.31
CA TRP A 16 4.21 -1.77 12.18
C TRP A 16 5.61 -2.40 12.12
N PHE A 17 5.99 -3.17 13.11
CA PHE A 17 7.31 -3.81 13.13
C PHE A 17 7.30 -5.11 12.30
N SER A 18 8.10 -5.13 11.23
CA SER A 18 8.27 -6.31 10.37
C SER A 18 9.41 -7.17 10.92
N GLY A 19 9.14 -8.27 11.59
CA GLY A 19 10.18 -9.14 12.16
C GLY A 19 9.84 -9.58 13.56
N ARG A 20 8.56 -9.71 13.87
CA ARG A 20 8.04 -10.08 15.20
C ARG A 20 8.57 -11.41 15.72
N GLU A 21 8.88 -12.35 14.82
CA GLU A 21 9.33 -13.70 15.16
C GLU A 21 10.85 -13.83 15.29
N ALA A 22 11.60 -12.84 14.81
CA ALA A 22 13.06 -12.88 14.86
C ALA A 22 13.61 -12.13 16.09
N ASN A 23 14.58 -12.72 16.75
CA ASN A 23 15.28 -12.06 17.86
C ASN A 23 16.03 -10.81 17.36
N ILE A 24 15.73 -9.66 17.96
CA ILE A 24 16.48 -8.43 17.71
C ILE A 24 17.89 -8.62 18.32
N ARG A 25 18.89 -8.50 17.46
CA ARG A 25 20.30 -8.42 17.88
C ARG A 25 20.81 -7.02 17.56
N ASP A 26 21.63 -6.51 18.47
CA ASP A 26 22.39 -5.27 18.27
C ASP A 26 21.53 -4.05 17.84
N LEU A 27 20.51 -3.72 18.65
CA LEU A 27 19.80 -2.47 18.48
C LEU A 27 20.65 -1.31 18.95
N THR A 28 20.84 -0.31 18.10
CA THR A 28 21.57 0.93 18.42
C THR A 28 20.77 2.16 17.98
N ILE A 29 20.78 3.21 18.80
CA ILE A 29 20.26 4.53 18.42
C ILE A 29 21.35 5.21 17.58
N THR A 30 21.11 5.34 16.27
CA THR A 30 22.08 5.92 15.33
C THR A 30 21.93 7.43 15.16
N ALA A 31 20.76 7.97 15.47
CA ALA A 31 20.52 9.41 15.51
C ALA A 31 19.43 9.74 16.54
N GLU A 32 19.61 10.84 17.26
CA GLU A 32 18.65 11.39 18.20
C GLU A 32 18.52 12.89 17.98
N THR A 33 17.28 13.40 17.96
CA THR A 33 16.98 14.83 17.85
C THR A 33 15.86 15.20 18.82
N THR A 34 16.13 16.11 19.75
CA THR A 34 15.09 16.67 20.63
C THR A 34 14.29 17.71 19.88
N LEU A 35 13.00 17.43 19.68
CA LEU A 35 12.03 18.33 19.00
C LEU A 35 11.34 19.29 19.97
N LEU A 36 11.17 18.87 21.22
CA LEU A 36 10.64 19.66 22.33
C LEU A 36 11.37 19.28 23.60
N ALA A 37 11.98 20.25 24.28
CA ALA A 37 12.59 20.06 25.58
C ALA A 37 11.57 20.35 26.69
N GLY A 38 11.74 19.68 27.85
CA GLY A 38 10.89 19.89 29.04
C GLY A 38 10.20 18.63 29.53
N ASP A 39 9.00 18.79 30.08
CA ASP A 39 8.13 17.70 30.52
C ASP A 39 6.67 18.03 30.09
N PRO A 40 6.17 17.39 29.02
CA PRO A 40 6.80 16.30 28.24
C PRO A 40 7.97 16.79 27.37
N GLU A 41 8.91 15.86 27.16
CA GLU A 41 9.94 15.99 26.15
C GLU A 41 9.53 15.21 24.89
N LEU A 42 9.84 15.71 23.69
CA LEU A 42 9.66 14.96 22.43
C LEU A 42 11.03 14.71 21.78
N ARG A 43 11.35 13.45 21.57
CA ARG A 43 12.55 13.01 20.87
C ARG A 43 12.19 12.25 19.58
N HIS A 44 12.93 12.50 18.53
CA HIS A 44 12.96 11.68 17.33
C HIS A 44 14.22 10.82 17.34
N LEU A 45 14.04 9.52 17.18
CA LEU A 45 15.13 8.54 17.16
C LEU A 45 15.15 7.83 15.80
N ILE A 46 16.35 7.61 15.26
CA ILE A 46 16.60 6.62 14.23
C ILE A 46 17.34 5.46 14.91
N VAL A 47 16.76 4.27 14.81
CA VAL A 47 17.34 3.06 15.37
C VAL A 47 17.74 2.11 14.24
N SER A 48 18.92 1.51 14.35
CA SER A 48 19.38 0.42 13.51
C SER A 48 19.33 -0.88 14.30
N LEU A 49 18.85 -1.93 13.66
CA LEU A 49 18.81 -3.25 14.25
C LEU A 49 19.17 -4.31 13.22
N THR A 50 19.81 -5.37 13.69
CA THR A 50 20.18 -6.52 12.87
C THR A 50 19.34 -7.72 13.23
N GLN A 51 18.68 -8.31 12.19
CA GLN A 51 17.90 -9.54 12.27
C GLN A 51 18.33 -10.44 11.12
N ASP A 52 18.61 -11.69 11.38
CA ASP A 52 19.01 -12.70 10.38
C ASP A 52 20.12 -12.21 9.42
N GLY A 53 21.08 -11.44 9.94
CA GLY A 53 22.19 -10.89 9.18
C GLY A 53 21.84 -9.69 8.29
N ARG A 54 20.61 -9.16 8.38
CA ARG A 54 20.17 -7.97 7.65
C ARG A 54 19.98 -6.81 8.61
N THR A 55 20.55 -5.66 8.27
CA THR A 55 20.34 -4.42 9.02
C THR A 55 19.13 -3.67 8.47
N SER A 56 18.24 -3.28 9.36
CA SER A 56 17.09 -2.45 9.06
C SER A 56 17.08 -1.20 9.94
N ARG A 57 16.56 -0.11 9.42
CA ARG A 57 16.45 1.16 10.14
C ARG A 57 14.99 1.50 10.37
N TYR A 58 14.70 2.01 11.56
CA TYR A 58 13.35 2.44 11.94
C TYR A 58 13.41 3.80 12.60
N GLN A 59 12.33 4.58 12.50
CA GLN A 59 12.16 5.76 13.34
C GLN A 59 11.18 5.51 14.46
N VAL A 60 11.48 6.11 15.61
CA VAL A 60 10.61 6.13 16.79
C VAL A 60 10.51 7.56 17.30
N LEU A 61 9.27 8.05 17.42
CA LEU A 61 9.01 9.31 18.12
C LEU A 61 8.67 8.99 19.56
N VAL A 62 9.49 9.48 20.49
CA VAL A 62 9.45 9.15 21.90
C VAL A 62 9.03 10.38 22.70
N GLY A 63 7.91 10.25 23.42
CA GLY A 63 7.55 11.18 24.48
C GLY A 63 8.22 10.74 25.78
N VAL A 64 8.78 11.67 26.55
CA VAL A 64 9.39 11.38 27.85
C VAL A 64 8.76 12.27 28.91
N ARG A 65 8.34 11.64 30.03
CA ARG A 65 7.73 12.34 31.16
C ARG A 65 8.31 11.87 32.50
N ALA A 66 8.35 12.76 33.49
CA ALA A 66 8.71 12.37 34.86
C ALA A 66 7.67 11.37 35.43
N GLN A 67 6.39 11.57 35.12
CA GLN A 67 5.30 10.66 35.48
C GLN A 67 4.40 10.44 34.28
N LEU A 68 4.18 9.15 33.96
CA LEU A 68 3.33 8.77 32.81
C LEU A 68 1.84 8.79 33.22
N PRO A 69 0.99 9.63 32.59
CA PRO A 69 -0.46 9.61 32.80
C PRO A 69 -1.06 8.23 32.50
N LYS A 70 -2.16 7.88 33.18
CA LYS A 70 -2.84 6.58 33.00
C LYS A 70 -3.27 6.33 31.55
N SER A 71 -3.64 7.38 30.82
CA SER A 71 -4.04 7.33 29.42
C SER A 71 -2.96 6.82 28.47
N PHE A 72 -1.69 6.98 28.81
CA PHE A 72 -0.56 6.56 27.96
C PHE A 72 0.08 5.24 28.39
N ARG A 73 -0.47 4.54 29.39
CA ARG A 73 0.12 3.28 29.86
C ARG A 73 0.17 2.17 28.81
N GLN A 74 -0.80 2.13 27.89
CA GLN A 74 -0.87 1.13 26.83
C GLN A 74 0.16 1.35 25.72
N VAL A 75 0.70 2.57 25.63
CA VAL A 75 1.71 2.97 24.65
C VAL A 75 3.06 3.26 25.31
N ALA A 76 3.23 2.83 26.55
CA ALA A 76 4.50 2.94 27.27
C ALA A 76 5.59 2.11 26.59
N ILE A 77 6.77 2.71 26.43
CA ILE A 77 7.98 2.04 25.99
C ILE A 77 8.72 1.49 27.22
N GLY A 78 8.93 2.33 28.25
CA GLY A 78 9.57 1.94 29.50
C GLY A 78 10.49 3.02 30.07
N PRO A 79 11.35 2.68 31.05
CA PRO A 79 12.22 3.64 31.70
C PRO A 79 13.36 4.12 30.77
N THR A 80 13.72 5.39 30.87
CA THR A 80 14.81 6.01 30.12
C THR A 80 16.18 5.94 30.81
N GLY A 81 16.24 5.38 32.02
CA GLY A 81 17.49 5.27 32.81
C GLY A 81 17.78 6.48 33.71
N ASP A 82 17.15 7.63 33.47
CA ASP A 82 17.27 8.85 34.30
C ASP A 82 16.07 9.04 35.26
N GLY A 83 15.26 8.00 35.44
CA GLY A 83 14.08 8.02 36.31
C GLY A 83 12.79 8.48 35.63
N ARG A 84 12.82 8.83 34.37
CA ARG A 84 11.65 9.21 33.56
C ARG A 84 11.13 8.00 32.79
N VAL A 85 9.95 8.15 32.19
CA VAL A 85 9.26 7.11 31.43
C VAL A 85 9.03 7.56 29.99
N ALA A 86 9.47 6.70 29.05
CA ALA A 86 9.27 6.86 27.63
C ALA A 86 7.96 6.20 27.17
N TYR A 87 7.31 6.79 26.17
CA TYR A 87 6.11 6.28 25.50
C TYR A 87 6.09 6.65 24.02
N ASP A 88 5.28 5.98 23.19
CA ASP A 88 5.11 6.36 21.78
C ASP A 88 4.40 7.72 21.70
N ALA A 89 5.16 8.74 21.30
CA ALA A 89 4.72 10.14 21.27
C ALA A 89 3.56 10.40 20.31
N LEU A 90 3.36 9.55 19.31
CA LEU A 90 2.30 9.76 18.31
C LEU A 90 0.89 9.62 18.92
N HIS A 91 0.77 8.98 20.08
CA HIS A 91 -0.49 8.90 20.83
C HIS A 91 -0.76 10.12 21.71
N ASP A 92 0.20 11.06 21.82
CA ASP A 92 0.05 12.30 22.56
C ASP A 92 -0.21 13.47 21.58
N HIS A 93 -1.45 13.95 21.55
CA HIS A 93 -1.84 15.03 20.63
C HIS A 93 -1.08 16.34 20.87
N ASP A 94 -0.61 16.60 22.10
CA ASP A 94 0.20 17.79 22.38
C ASP A 94 1.58 17.69 21.73
N LEU A 95 2.19 16.49 21.76
CA LEU A 95 3.46 16.22 21.08
C LEU A 95 3.32 16.15 19.56
N SER A 96 2.21 15.58 19.06
CA SER A 96 1.94 15.53 17.62
C SER A 96 1.73 16.93 17.03
N ARG A 97 1.16 17.87 17.80
CA ARG A 97 1.06 19.29 17.38
C ARG A 97 2.42 19.96 17.19
N VAL A 98 3.47 19.51 17.90
CA VAL A 98 4.85 20.01 17.68
C VAL A 98 5.32 19.67 16.27
N LEU A 99 4.99 18.47 15.75
CA LEU A 99 5.32 18.08 14.36
C LEU A 99 4.58 19.00 13.37
N LEU A 100 3.28 19.21 13.59
CA LEU A 100 2.45 20.05 12.74
C LEU A 100 2.94 21.52 12.76
N GLY A 101 3.31 22.03 13.93
CA GLY A 101 3.88 23.38 14.09
C GLY A 101 5.23 23.55 13.40
N ASN A 102 6.08 22.52 13.44
CA ASN A 102 7.36 22.53 12.74
C ASN A 102 7.18 22.49 11.22
N LEU A 103 6.21 21.70 10.71
CA LEU A 103 5.85 21.67 9.29
C LEU A 103 5.30 23.01 8.81
N ALA A 104 4.36 23.60 9.54
CA ALA A 104 3.79 24.92 9.21
C ALA A 104 4.84 26.04 9.15
N ALA A 105 5.83 25.98 10.02
CA ALA A 105 6.91 26.97 10.13
C ALA A 105 8.17 26.61 9.30
N GLU A 106 8.17 25.50 8.55
CA GLU A 106 9.30 25.02 7.75
C GLU A 106 10.62 24.94 8.54
N ARG A 107 10.55 24.45 9.78
CA ARG A 107 11.68 24.48 10.70
C ARG A 107 12.76 23.47 10.31
N ALA A 108 14.00 23.84 10.67
CA ALA A 108 15.12 22.92 10.75
C ALA A 108 15.45 22.68 12.23
N VAL A 109 15.43 21.41 12.67
CA VAL A 109 15.75 21.02 14.04
C VAL A 109 16.81 19.90 14.00
N GLY A 110 18.03 20.22 14.40
CA GLY A 110 19.15 19.31 14.21
C GLY A 110 19.33 18.93 12.72
N GLN A 111 19.31 17.65 12.45
CA GLN A 111 19.39 17.14 11.08
C GLN A 111 18.02 17.07 10.38
N LEU A 112 16.92 17.22 11.09
CA LEU A 112 15.59 17.15 10.54
C LEU A 112 15.22 18.43 9.81
N ARG A 113 14.56 18.27 8.67
CA ARG A 113 14.01 19.34 7.85
C ARG A 113 12.51 19.13 7.71
N PHE A 114 11.74 20.09 8.17
CA PHE A 114 10.30 20.16 8.01
C PHE A 114 10.02 21.03 6.80
N ARG A 115 9.35 20.47 5.81
CA ARG A 115 9.03 21.14 4.56
C ARG A 115 7.53 21.31 4.45
N LYS A 116 7.12 22.41 3.86
CA LYS A 116 5.73 22.68 3.55
C LYS A 116 5.59 22.95 2.06
N ASP A 117 4.54 22.44 1.43
CA ASP A 117 4.20 22.86 0.09
C ASP A 117 3.87 24.38 0.09
N ARG A 118 4.28 25.07 -0.96
CA ARG A 118 4.16 26.56 -1.01
C ARG A 118 2.72 27.04 -0.92
N ALA A 119 1.77 26.28 -1.46
CA ALA A 119 0.34 26.64 -1.45
C ALA A 119 -0.37 26.16 -0.18
N ALA A 120 0.24 25.27 0.61
CA ALA A 120 -0.41 24.63 1.75
C ALA A 120 -0.63 25.60 2.92
N VAL A 121 -1.81 25.51 3.53
CA VAL A 121 -2.14 26.14 4.81
C VAL A 121 -2.33 25.03 5.85
N ILE A 122 -1.51 25.03 6.89
CA ILE A 122 -1.52 24.04 7.95
C ILE A 122 -2.08 24.65 9.22
N ASP A 123 -3.24 24.17 9.69
CA ASP A 123 -3.80 24.59 10.98
C ASP A 123 -3.14 23.81 12.13
N THR A 124 -2.28 24.50 12.86
CA THR A 124 -1.49 23.93 13.96
C THR A 124 -2.26 23.71 15.26
N ARG A 125 -3.55 24.10 15.33
CA ARG A 125 -4.40 23.95 16.52
C ARG A 125 -5.11 22.61 16.58
N LEU A 126 -5.12 21.85 15.47
CA LEU A 126 -5.82 20.59 15.36
C LEU A 126 -5.20 19.50 16.24
N ASN A 127 -6.05 18.74 16.90
CA ASN A 127 -5.65 17.55 17.64
C ASN A 127 -5.52 16.35 16.69
N SER A 128 -4.59 15.47 17.01
CA SER A 128 -4.38 14.23 16.25
C SER A 128 -5.13 13.06 16.87
N ILE A 129 -5.51 12.13 16.00
CA ILE A 129 -5.97 10.78 16.33
C ILE A 129 -5.11 9.78 15.54
N VAL A 130 -4.60 8.75 16.21
CA VAL A 130 -3.86 7.66 15.56
C VAL A 130 -4.82 6.75 14.82
N LEU A 131 -4.59 6.53 13.53
CA LEU A 131 -5.32 5.55 12.74
C LEU A 131 -4.78 4.14 13.03
N THR A 132 -5.64 3.25 13.50
CA THR A 132 -5.24 1.89 13.96
C THR A 132 -5.22 0.84 12.85
N ALA A 133 -5.69 1.18 11.65
CA ALA A 133 -5.84 0.24 10.53
C ALA A 133 -4.51 -0.09 9.83
N GLU A 134 -3.50 0.78 9.89
CA GLU A 134 -2.23 0.59 9.20
C GLU A 134 -1.31 -0.43 9.87
N GLN A 135 -0.56 -1.17 9.05
CA GLN A 135 0.32 -2.24 9.50
C GLN A 135 1.82 -1.95 9.32
N SER A 136 2.23 -1.03 8.43
CA SER A 136 3.63 -0.74 8.12
C SER A 136 4.09 0.64 8.60
N ASN A 137 3.18 1.60 8.67
CA ASN A 137 3.40 2.98 9.06
C ASN A 137 2.50 3.36 10.24
N THR A 138 2.54 4.61 10.67
CA THR A 138 1.57 5.16 11.63
C THR A 138 1.02 6.45 11.08
N SER A 139 -0.30 6.50 10.87
CA SER A 139 -0.98 7.70 10.40
C SER A 139 -1.68 8.44 11.51
N LEU A 140 -1.53 9.76 11.53
CA LEU A 140 -2.17 10.72 12.42
C LEU A 140 -3.16 11.56 11.63
N ILE A 141 -4.44 11.48 11.97
CA ILE A 141 -5.47 12.36 11.40
C ILE A 141 -5.56 13.61 12.28
N PHE A 142 -5.42 14.79 11.70
CA PHE A 142 -5.56 16.10 12.35
C PHE A 142 -6.90 16.71 11.99
N GLY A 143 -7.88 16.59 12.89
CA GLY A 143 -9.26 17.03 12.62
C GLY A 143 -9.81 16.40 11.35
N ASP A 144 -10.44 17.22 10.51
CA ASP A 144 -10.96 16.85 9.20
C ASP A 144 -10.08 17.35 8.04
N ALA A 145 -8.87 17.84 8.34
CA ALA A 145 -8.08 18.62 7.38
C ALA A 145 -6.86 17.89 6.84
N ALA A 146 -6.11 17.17 7.67
CA ALA A 146 -4.84 16.61 7.26
C ALA A 146 -4.58 15.22 7.86
N ILE A 147 -3.76 14.45 7.17
CA ILE A 147 -3.25 13.16 7.61
C ILE A 147 -1.72 13.13 7.48
N LEU A 148 -1.02 12.80 8.57
CA LEU A 148 0.43 12.63 8.58
C LEU A 148 0.76 11.14 8.63
N LYS A 149 1.29 10.61 7.54
CA LYS A 149 1.87 9.27 7.44
C LYS A 149 3.29 9.32 7.97
N VAL A 150 3.55 8.70 9.12
CA VAL A 150 4.88 8.56 9.74
C VAL A 150 5.47 7.23 9.31
N LEU A 151 6.56 7.27 8.53
CA LEU A 151 7.20 6.07 7.98
C LEU A 151 8.02 5.39 9.09
N ARG A 152 7.60 4.20 9.53
CA ARG A 152 8.28 3.50 10.63
C ARG A 152 9.56 2.81 10.18
N LYS A 153 9.53 2.07 9.07
CA LYS A 153 10.70 1.49 8.44
C LYS A 153 11.27 2.45 7.42
N LEU A 154 12.58 2.68 7.48
CA LEU A 154 13.25 3.74 6.73
C LEU A 154 14.07 3.16 5.57
N PHE A 155 13.96 3.80 4.41
CA PHE A 155 14.72 3.49 3.21
C PHE A 155 15.37 4.76 2.69
N THR A 156 16.69 4.74 2.51
CA THR A 156 17.44 5.86 1.93
C THR A 156 17.18 5.97 0.43
N GLY A 157 17.20 7.18 -0.09
CA GLY A 157 16.93 7.50 -1.49
C GLY A 157 15.65 8.31 -1.68
N CYS A 158 15.35 8.66 -2.93
CA CYS A 158 14.15 9.39 -3.28
C CYS A 158 12.90 8.53 -3.02
N ASN A 159 12.04 8.96 -2.12
CA ASN A 159 10.81 8.23 -1.79
C ASN A 159 9.79 8.36 -2.94
N PRO A 160 9.30 7.25 -3.53
CA PRO A 160 8.41 7.29 -4.69
C PRO A 160 7.03 7.89 -4.38
N ASP A 161 6.51 7.72 -3.16
CA ASP A 161 5.21 8.26 -2.77
C ASP A 161 5.23 9.80 -2.76
N LEU A 162 6.24 10.41 -2.11
CA LEU A 162 6.42 11.86 -2.13
C LEU A 162 6.71 12.40 -3.55
N GLU A 163 7.56 11.69 -4.31
CA GLU A 163 7.91 12.07 -5.68
C GLU A 163 6.68 12.12 -6.57
N VAL A 164 5.88 11.06 -6.58
CA VAL A 164 4.72 10.91 -7.46
C VAL A 164 3.58 11.81 -7.01
N THR A 165 3.20 11.80 -5.73
CA THR A 165 2.07 12.61 -5.24
C THR A 165 2.34 14.10 -5.44
N SER A 166 3.57 14.57 -5.19
CA SER A 166 3.95 15.96 -5.47
C SER A 166 3.92 16.31 -6.95
N ALA A 167 4.33 15.38 -7.82
CA ALA A 167 4.30 15.58 -9.26
C ALA A 167 2.86 15.68 -9.79
N LEU A 168 2.00 14.74 -9.41
CA LEU A 168 0.59 14.71 -9.81
C LEU A 168 -0.18 15.92 -9.28
N ALA A 169 0.05 16.31 -8.02
CA ALA A 169 -0.56 17.51 -7.43
C ALA A 169 -0.16 18.79 -8.18
N ARG A 170 1.12 18.95 -8.54
CA ARG A 170 1.57 20.10 -9.37
C ARG A 170 0.92 20.15 -10.75
N ARG A 171 0.52 19.01 -11.31
CA ARG A 171 -0.23 18.93 -12.56
C ARG A 171 -1.72 19.23 -12.37
N GLY A 172 -2.19 19.33 -11.13
CA GLY A 172 -3.61 19.52 -10.82
C GLY A 172 -4.43 18.23 -11.00
N SER A 173 -3.81 17.05 -10.88
CA SER A 173 -4.51 15.77 -10.96
C SER A 173 -5.55 15.66 -9.85
N PRO A 174 -6.82 15.35 -10.15
CA PRO A 174 -7.86 15.20 -9.13
C PRO A 174 -7.77 13.84 -8.39
N HIS A 175 -6.83 12.99 -8.79
CA HIS A 175 -6.73 11.61 -8.36
C HIS A 175 -5.69 11.37 -7.26
N VAL A 176 -5.19 12.41 -6.63
CA VAL A 176 -4.26 12.30 -5.50
C VAL A 176 -4.69 13.20 -4.33
N ALA A 177 -4.38 12.76 -3.11
CA ALA A 177 -4.47 13.64 -1.95
C ALA A 177 -3.29 14.62 -2.00
N GLU A 178 -3.56 15.92 -2.04
CA GLU A 178 -2.51 16.94 -2.14
C GLU A 178 -1.53 16.84 -0.97
N PRO A 179 -0.21 16.76 -1.21
CA PRO A 179 0.78 16.85 -0.16
C PRO A 179 0.82 18.26 0.41
N LEU A 180 0.69 18.37 1.73
CA LEU A 180 0.76 19.65 2.47
C LEU A 180 2.17 19.94 2.98
N GLY A 181 2.96 18.88 3.20
CA GLY A 181 4.34 19.00 3.68
C GLY A 181 4.95 17.64 3.98
N TRP A 182 6.25 17.64 4.29
CA TRP A 182 6.97 16.41 4.60
C TRP A 182 8.10 16.64 5.61
N ILE A 183 8.50 15.57 6.26
CA ILE A 183 9.63 15.54 7.19
C ILE A 183 10.73 14.72 6.56
N GLU A 184 11.92 15.28 6.44
CA GLU A 184 13.06 14.63 5.80
C GLU A 184 14.35 14.83 6.59
N THR A 185 15.33 13.98 6.34
CA THR A 185 16.71 14.14 6.78
C THR A 185 17.67 13.60 5.71
N THR A 186 18.94 13.66 5.98
CA THR A 186 19.97 13.02 5.16
C THR A 186 20.70 11.99 6.01
N LEU A 187 20.87 10.79 5.49
CA LEU A 187 21.60 9.72 6.13
C LEU A 187 22.58 9.11 5.13
N ASP A 188 23.86 9.04 5.52
CA ASP A 188 24.95 8.55 4.66
C ASP A 188 25.06 9.32 3.32
N GLY A 189 24.68 10.60 3.30
CA GLY A 189 24.66 11.44 2.11
C GLY A 189 23.40 11.33 1.24
N GLU A 190 22.51 10.37 1.51
CA GLU A 190 21.29 10.12 0.78
C GLU A 190 20.06 10.72 1.48
N PRO A 191 19.06 11.21 0.73
CA PRO A 191 17.82 11.70 1.31
C PRO A 191 17.05 10.59 2.01
N LEU A 192 16.33 10.93 3.06
CA LEU A 192 15.52 10.01 3.84
C LEU A 192 14.21 10.68 4.22
N LEU A 193 13.11 10.18 3.69
CA LEU A 193 11.77 10.63 4.07
C LEU A 193 11.39 9.99 5.42
N LEU A 194 10.85 10.80 6.32
CA LEU A 194 10.41 10.40 7.66
C LEU A 194 8.89 10.47 7.81
N GLY A 195 8.25 11.39 7.11
CA GLY A 195 6.79 11.52 7.16
C GLY A 195 6.26 12.41 6.04
N LEU A 196 5.03 12.14 5.64
CA LEU A 196 4.30 12.86 4.59
C LEU A 196 2.96 13.33 5.16
N LEU A 197 2.73 14.64 5.14
CA LEU A 197 1.45 15.27 5.50
C LEU A 197 0.68 15.56 4.22
N SER A 198 -0.53 15.05 4.12
CA SER A 198 -1.43 15.26 2.98
C SER A 198 -2.81 15.71 3.43
N VAL A 199 -3.61 16.21 2.51
CA VAL A 199 -5.02 16.51 2.76
C VAL A 199 -5.73 15.23 3.21
N PHE A 200 -6.49 15.32 4.30
CA PHE A 200 -7.36 14.22 4.73
C PHE A 200 -8.70 14.30 3.99
N LEU A 201 -9.24 13.15 3.63
CA LEU A 201 -10.49 13.01 2.87
C LEU A 201 -11.56 12.36 3.76
N PRO A 202 -12.23 13.10 4.66
CA PRO A 202 -13.07 12.55 5.72
C PRO A 202 -14.34 11.83 5.22
N THR A 203 -14.81 12.19 4.01
CA THR A 203 -16.00 11.58 3.40
C THR A 203 -15.67 10.46 2.41
N ALA A 204 -14.40 10.08 2.29
CA ALA A 204 -13.98 9.04 1.40
C ALA A 204 -14.32 7.66 1.95
N SER A 205 -14.70 6.76 1.05
CA SER A 205 -14.86 5.33 1.34
C SER A 205 -13.67 4.56 0.79
N ASP A 206 -13.14 3.66 1.57
CA ASP A 206 -12.12 2.72 1.15
C ASP A 206 -12.65 1.82 0.02
N GLY A 207 -11.89 1.67 -1.06
CA GLY A 207 -12.32 0.94 -2.25
C GLY A 207 -12.56 -0.54 -1.99
N TRP A 208 -11.74 -1.17 -1.14
CA TRP A 208 -11.95 -2.56 -0.73
C TRP A 208 -13.27 -2.73 0.03
N SER A 209 -13.53 -1.87 1.01
CA SER A 209 -14.75 -1.92 1.81
C SER A 209 -16.00 -1.68 0.96
N LEU A 210 -15.91 -0.77 -0.01
CA LEU A 210 -17.02 -0.48 -0.93
C LEU A 210 -17.32 -1.70 -1.83
N ALA A 211 -16.32 -2.31 -2.43
CA ALA A 211 -16.46 -3.52 -3.24
C ALA A 211 -16.95 -4.71 -2.41
N ALA A 212 -16.40 -4.92 -1.21
CA ALA A 212 -16.83 -5.98 -0.30
C ALA A 212 -18.32 -5.83 0.11
N THR A 213 -18.79 -4.59 0.29
CA THR A 213 -20.20 -4.32 0.57
C THR A 213 -21.08 -4.71 -0.61
N SER A 214 -20.70 -4.32 -1.84
CA SER A 214 -21.42 -4.71 -3.06
C SER A 214 -21.53 -6.23 -3.21
N VAL A 215 -20.42 -6.95 -3.03
CA VAL A 215 -20.39 -8.42 -3.08
C VAL A 215 -21.30 -9.05 -2.02
N ARG A 216 -21.21 -8.56 -0.78
CA ARG A 216 -22.02 -9.06 0.34
C ARG A 216 -23.52 -8.88 0.08
N ASP A 217 -23.90 -7.73 -0.43
CA ASP A 217 -25.29 -7.41 -0.72
C ASP A 217 -25.82 -8.30 -1.86
N LEU A 218 -24.99 -8.59 -2.88
CA LEU A 218 -25.31 -9.55 -3.93
C LEU A 218 -25.53 -10.96 -3.38
N TYR A 219 -24.63 -11.46 -2.55
CA TYR A 219 -24.76 -12.79 -1.94
C TYR A 219 -26.00 -12.89 -1.04
N GLY A 220 -26.31 -11.81 -0.31
CA GLY A 220 -27.54 -11.75 0.50
C GLY A 220 -28.81 -11.79 -0.33
N ALA A 221 -28.85 -11.11 -1.48
CA ALA A 221 -29.97 -11.10 -2.38
C ALA A 221 -30.17 -12.47 -3.08
N ASP A 222 -29.10 -13.15 -3.49
CA ASP A 222 -29.13 -14.47 -4.14
C ASP A 222 -29.75 -15.52 -3.18
N LEU A 223 -29.36 -15.50 -1.93
CA LEU A 223 -29.90 -16.41 -0.89
C LEU A 223 -31.39 -16.17 -0.62
N LEU A 224 -31.87 -14.92 -0.64
CA LEU A 224 -33.28 -14.60 -0.36
C LEU A 224 -34.24 -15.09 -1.43
N GLN A 225 -33.77 -15.35 -2.65
CA GLN A 225 -34.58 -15.81 -3.79
C GLN A 225 -34.66 -17.34 -3.93
N GLY A 226 -34.14 -18.10 -2.94
CA GLY A 226 -34.30 -19.55 -2.89
C GLY A 226 -33.63 -20.30 -4.02
N GLY A 227 -32.44 -19.84 -4.48
CA GLY A 227 -31.65 -20.48 -5.53
C GLY A 227 -31.97 -19.99 -6.94
N GLN A 228 -32.82 -18.98 -7.12
CA GLN A 228 -32.96 -18.29 -8.39
C GLN A 228 -31.86 -17.23 -8.51
N ARG A 229 -30.87 -17.44 -9.38
CA ARG A 229 -29.77 -16.50 -9.58
C ARG A 229 -30.27 -15.12 -9.94
N ILE A 230 -29.77 -14.12 -9.23
CA ILE A 230 -30.02 -12.70 -9.50
C ILE A 230 -28.75 -12.09 -10.08
N SER A 231 -28.89 -11.36 -11.20
CA SER A 231 -27.77 -10.59 -11.72
C SER A 231 -27.38 -9.47 -10.74
N PRO A 232 -26.10 -9.02 -10.70
CA PRO A 232 -25.67 -7.91 -9.85
C PRO A 232 -26.53 -6.65 -10.03
N GLN A 233 -27.03 -6.38 -11.26
CA GLN A 233 -27.92 -5.25 -11.53
C GLN A 233 -29.27 -5.37 -10.82
N GLN A 234 -29.83 -6.58 -10.74
CA GLN A 234 -31.13 -6.83 -10.10
C GLN A 234 -31.02 -6.81 -8.57
N ALA A 235 -29.85 -7.21 -8.04
CA ALA A 235 -29.60 -7.22 -6.62
C ALA A 235 -29.40 -5.81 -6.01
N GLY A 236 -29.20 -4.78 -6.83
CA GLY A 236 -28.97 -3.41 -6.35
C GLY A 236 -27.56 -3.14 -5.86
N GLY A 237 -26.65 -4.11 -5.92
CA GLY A 237 -25.24 -4.02 -5.47
C GLY A 237 -24.23 -4.04 -6.63
N ASP A 238 -24.57 -3.52 -7.81
CA ASP A 238 -23.70 -3.54 -8.99
C ASP A 238 -22.51 -2.59 -8.85
N PHE A 239 -21.30 -3.15 -8.77
CA PHE A 239 -20.05 -2.40 -8.70
C PHE A 239 -19.53 -1.94 -10.07
N ALA A 240 -20.09 -2.41 -11.19
CA ALA A 240 -19.58 -2.16 -12.53
C ALA A 240 -19.47 -0.65 -12.87
N GLY A 241 -20.44 0.16 -12.43
CA GLY A 241 -20.38 1.61 -12.62
C GLY A 241 -19.21 2.27 -11.88
N GLU A 242 -18.90 1.82 -10.67
CA GLU A 242 -17.72 2.30 -9.91
C GLU A 242 -16.42 1.74 -10.48
N ALA A 243 -16.40 0.47 -10.92
CA ALA A 243 -15.26 -0.12 -11.58
C ALA A 243 -14.90 0.61 -12.89
N TYR A 244 -15.90 0.98 -13.70
CA TYR A 244 -15.68 1.79 -14.90
C TYR A 244 -15.04 3.15 -14.56
N ARG A 245 -15.59 3.88 -13.57
CA ARG A 245 -15.04 5.17 -13.13
C ARG A 245 -13.63 5.03 -12.59
N LEU A 246 -13.35 3.94 -11.87
CA LEU A 246 -12.00 3.65 -11.37
C LEU A 246 -11.04 3.37 -12.53
N GLY A 247 -11.49 2.65 -13.57
CA GLY A 247 -10.72 2.45 -14.80
C GLY A 247 -10.35 3.76 -15.48
N VAL A 248 -11.29 4.69 -15.61
CA VAL A 248 -11.05 6.05 -16.13
C VAL A 248 -10.01 6.77 -15.29
N ALA A 249 -10.19 6.84 -13.97
CA ALA A 249 -9.26 7.49 -13.06
C ALA A 249 -7.85 6.89 -13.14
N THR A 250 -7.74 5.57 -13.27
CA THR A 250 -6.46 4.87 -13.43
C THR A 250 -5.75 5.29 -14.73
N ALA A 251 -6.48 5.40 -15.85
CA ALA A 251 -5.91 5.84 -17.11
C ALA A 251 -5.45 7.31 -17.05
N GLU A 252 -6.21 8.17 -16.39
CA GLU A 252 -5.85 9.59 -16.20
C GLU A 252 -4.60 9.73 -15.32
N VAL A 253 -4.48 8.95 -14.24
CA VAL A 253 -3.25 8.88 -13.43
C VAL A 253 -2.06 8.38 -14.27
N HIS A 254 -2.24 7.34 -15.07
CA HIS A 254 -1.17 6.83 -15.94
C HIS A 254 -0.76 7.87 -17.00
N ALA A 255 -1.69 8.62 -17.55
CA ALA A 255 -1.39 9.71 -18.48
C ALA A 255 -0.58 10.83 -17.82
N ASP A 256 -0.96 11.23 -16.61
CA ASP A 256 -0.22 12.21 -15.81
C ASP A 256 1.20 11.72 -15.46
N LEU A 257 1.34 10.45 -15.07
CA LEU A 257 2.64 9.82 -14.80
C LEU A 257 3.52 9.78 -16.06
N ALA A 258 2.96 9.41 -17.20
CA ALA A 258 3.66 9.41 -18.47
C ALA A 258 4.13 10.81 -18.88
N ALA A 259 3.29 11.82 -18.68
CA ALA A 259 3.60 13.20 -19.01
C ALA A 259 4.67 13.81 -18.07
N GLU A 260 4.73 13.39 -16.80
CA GLU A 260 5.68 13.90 -15.82
C GLU A 260 7.04 13.16 -15.86
N PHE A 261 7.00 11.83 -15.93
CA PHE A 261 8.21 11.00 -15.82
C PHE A 261 8.70 10.46 -17.16
N GLY A 262 7.95 10.70 -18.24
CA GLY A 262 8.26 10.20 -19.57
C GLY A 262 7.79 8.76 -19.80
N THR A 263 7.96 8.33 -21.04
CA THR A 263 7.65 6.97 -21.51
C THR A 263 8.87 6.35 -22.17
N GLY A 264 8.90 5.03 -22.22
CA GLY A 264 9.89 4.24 -22.95
C GLY A 264 9.21 3.10 -23.69
N GLU A 265 10.01 2.22 -24.24
CA GLU A 265 9.54 1.02 -24.93
C GLU A 265 10.23 -0.23 -24.38
N LEU A 266 9.46 -1.27 -24.10
CA LEU A 266 9.96 -2.61 -23.81
C LEU A 266 10.04 -3.38 -25.12
N ALA A 267 11.24 -3.68 -25.58
CA ALA A 267 11.46 -4.45 -26.78
C ALA A 267 10.91 -5.90 -26.64
N PRO A 268 10.53 -6.57 -27.73
CA PRO A 268 10.04 -7.96 -27.70
C PRO A 268 11.01 -8.92 -26.98
N GLN A 269 12.31 -8.74 -27.17
CA GLN A 269 13.32 -9.54 -26.46
C GLN A 269 13.25 -9.36 -24.94
N ALA A 270 13.13 -8.13 -24.46
CA ALA A 270 13.03 -7.82 -23.03
C ALA A 270 11.70 -8.33 -22.43
N LEU A 271 10.62 -8.38 -23.23
CA LEU A 271 9.37 -9.01 -22.84
C LEU A 271 9.56 -10.53 -22.67
N GLY A 272 10.33 -11.19 -23.55
CA GLY A 272 10.72 -12.59 -23.41
C GLY A 272 11.57 -12.85 -22.16
N GLU A 273 12.50 -11.96 -21.83
CA GLU A 273 13.31 -12.03 -20.60
C GLU A 273 12.44 -11.90 -19.36
N LEU A 274 11.46 -10.99 -19.37
CA LEU A 274 10.48 -10.84 -18.29
C LEU A 274 9.67 -12.13 -18.09
N ALA A 275 9.16 -12.75 -19.17
CA ALA A 275 8.46 -14.01 -19.11
C ALA A 275 9.35 -15.15 -18.56
N GLY A 276 10.65 -15.14 -18.88
CA GLY A 276 11.64 -16.06 -18.31
C GLY A 276 11.81 -15.87 -16.80
N GLN A 277 11.85 -14.65 -16.32
CA GLN A 277 11.89 -14.32 -14.88
C GLN A 277 10.62 -14.77 -14.16
N MET A 278 9.44 -14.54 -14.76
CA MET A 278 8.15 -15.01 -14.23
C MET A 278 8.13 -16.55 -14.14
N THR A 279 8.64 -17.24 -15.16
CA THR A 279 8.77 -18.70 -15.17
C THR A 279 9.70 -19.21 -14.06
N SER A 280 10.79 -18.49 -13.77
CA SER A 280 11.70 -18.84 -12.69
C SER A 280 11.02 -18.67 -11.32
N ARG A 281 10.29 -17.55 -11.11
CA ARG A 281 9.50 -17.32 -9.88
C ARG A 281 8.44 -18.38 -9.67
N LEU A 282 7.73 -18.77 -10.73
CA LEU A 282 6.75 -19.86 -10.68
C LEU A 282 7.39 -21.18 -10.21
N GLY A 283 8.57 -21.54 -10.74
CA GLY A 283 9.28 -22.73 -10.31
C GLY A 283 9.65 -22.69 -8.81
N GLN A 284 10.09 -21.53 -8.31
CA GLN A 284 10.36 -21.33 -6.89
C GLN A 284 9.07 -21.44 -6.05
N ALA A 285 7.98 -20.82 -6.50
CA ALA A 285 6.69 -20.88 -5.83
C ALA A 285 6.15 -22.34 -5.77
N CYS A 286 6.27 -23.10 -6.85
CA CYS A 286 5.91 -24.53 -6.88
C CYS A 286 6.78 -25.42 -5.99
N ALA A 287 8.03 -25.02 -5.74
CA ALA A 287 8.88 -25.72 -4.78
C ALA A 287 8.46 -25.47 -3.32
N GLU A 288 7.93 -24.29 -3.04
CA GLU A 288 7.46 -23.87 -1.72
C GLU A 288 6.02 -24.32 -1.43
N VAL A 289 5.11 -24.15 -2.39
CA VAL A 289 3.68 -24.47 -2.26
C VAL A 289 3.33 -25.56 -3.25
N GLN A 290 3.19 -26.80 -2.76
CA GLN A 290 3.00 -27.99 -3.62
C GLN A 290 1.67 -27.98 -4.38
N GLU A 291 0.65 -27.37 -3.80
CA GLU A 291 -0.69 -27.24 -4.41
C GLU A 291 -0.65 -26.48 -5.73
N LEU A 292 0.32 -25.57 -5.90
CA LEU A 292 0.48 -24.80 -7.13
C LEU A 292 0.98 -25.67 -8.31
N ARG A 293 1.69 -26.79 -8.05
CA ARG A 293 2.30 -27.64 -9.09
C ARG A 293 1.29 -28.15 -10.12
N LYS A 294 0.06 -28.46 -9.70
CA LYS A 294 -1.00 -28.93 -10.62
C LYS A 294 -1.36 -27.91 -11.70
N HIS A 295 -1.01 -26.65 -11.49
CA HIS A 295 -1.30 -25.53 -12.40
C HIS A 295 -0.06 -25.02 -13.15
N GLU A 296 1.13 -25.58 -12.87
CA GLU A 296 2.40 -25.07 -13.39
C GLU A 296 2.43 -25.00 -14.92
N GLU A 297 2.01 -26.06 -15.62
CA GLU A 297 2.00 -26.10 -17.09
C GLU A 297 1.07 -25.05 -17.68
N LYS A 298 -0.12 -24.87 -17.09
CA LYS A 298 -1.09 -23.85 -17.49
C LYS A 298 -0.48 -22.45 -17.37
N VAL A 299 0.10 -22.11 -16.24
CA VAL A 299 0.71 -20.78 -16.01
C VAL A 299 1.89 -20.55 -16.96
N ARG A 300 2.75 -21.57 -17.18
CA ARG A 300 3.87 -21.49 -18.14
C ARG A 300 3.39 -21.20 -19.57
N ALA A 301 2.25 -21.76 -19.97
CA ALA A 301 1.68 -21.52 -21.31
C ALA A 301 1.31 -20.03 -21.49
N TYR A 302 0.74 -19.37 -20.48
CA TYR A 302 0.44 -17.93 -20.54
C TYR A 302 1.71 -17.08 -20.59
N TYR A 303 2.76 -17.43 -19.82
CA TYR A 303 4.03 -16.71 -19.88
C TYR A 303 4.71 -16.88 -21.25
N ALA A 304 4.62 -18.09 -21.84
CA ALA A 304 5.11 -18.33 -23.19
C ALA A 304 4.32 -17.52 -24.24
N ALA A 305 3.00 -17.42 -24.11
CA ALA A 305 2.16 -16.59 -25.01
C ALA A 305 2.55 -15.10 -24.92
N MET A 306 2.81 -14.57 -23.72
CA MET A 306 3.32 -13.21 -23.55
C MET A 306 4.67 -13.01 -24.25
N ALA A 307 5.58 -13.96 -24.15
CA ALA A 307 6.90 -13.92 -24.80
C ALA A 307 6.83 -13.91 -26.33
N GLN A 308 5.71 -14.34 -26.93
CA GLN A 308 5.49 -14.34 -28.39
C GLN A 308 4.90 -13.02 -28.92
N VAL A 309 4.66 -12.03 -28.06
CA VAL A 309 4.22 -10.69 -28.49
C VAL A 309 5.37 -10.01 -29.22
N GLY A 310 5.33 -10.07 -30.55
CA GLY A 310 6.42 -9.65 -31.45
C GLY A 310 6.52 -8.13 -31.70
N ARG A 311 5.95 -7.30 -30.84
CA ARG A 311 5.98 -5.83 -30.98
C ARG A 311 6.49 -5.18 -29.69
N PRO A 312 7.12 -3.99 -29.75
CA PRO A 312 7.45 -3.25 -28.56
C PRO A 312 6.18 -2.81 -27.83
N LEU A 313 6.26 -2.72 -26.51
CA LEU A 313 5.19 -2.26 -25.65
C LEU A 313 5.62 -1.00 -24.88
N PRO A 314 4.75 0.00 -24.73
CA PRO A 314 5.07 1.19 -23.98
C PRO A 314 5.26 0.86 -22.49
N VAL A 315 6.27 1.47 -21.90
CA VAL A 315 6.52 1.45 -20.45
C VAL A 315 6.57 2.87 -19.91
N GLN A 316 6.18 3.01 -18.66
CA GLN A 316 6.14 4.29 -17.98
C GLN A 316 6.27 4.10 -16.46
N ARG A 317 6.31 5.19 -15.72
CA ARG A 317 6.10 5.12 -14.28
C ARG A 317 4.71 4.57 -13.99
N VAL A 318 4.61 3.67 -13.01
CA VAL A 318 3.36 3.04 -12.57
C VAL A 318 3.22 3.14 -11.06
N HIS A 319 2.07 2.79 -10.52
CA HIS A 319 1.85 2.67 -9.07
C HIS A 319 2.68 1.53 -8.48
N GLY A 320 2.66 0.37 -9.12
CA GLY A 320 3.51 -0.78 -8.80
C GLY A 320 2.96 -1.73 -7.74
N ASP A 321 1.98 -1.31 -6.91
CA ASP A 321 1.23 -2.15 -5.97
C ASP A 321 -0.25 -1.73 -5.93
N TYR A 322 -0.90 -1.73 -7.09
CA TYR A 322 -2.22 -1.17 -7.31
C TYR A 322 -3.33 -2.18 -7.04
N HIS A 323 -4.19 -1.88 -6.08
CA HIS A 323 -5.33 -2.72 -5.68
C HIS A 323 -6.42 -1.88 -4.99
N LEU A 324 -7.58 -2.46 -4.69
CA LEU A 324 -8.71 -1.77 -4.08
C LEU A 324 -8.40 -1.09 -2.72
N GLY A 325 -7.44 -1.62 -1.97
CA GLY A 325 -6.99 -0.99 -0.71
C GLY A 325 -6.15 0.27 -0.90
N GLN A 326 -5.73 0.59 -2.14
CA GLN A 326 -4.94 1.78 -2.46
C GLN A 326 -5.80 2.87 -3.14
N VAL A 327 -7.10 2.74 -3.10
CA VAL A 327 -8.00 3.73 -3.71
C VAL A 327 -9.12 4.13 -2.75
N LEU A 328 -9.46 5.41 -2.77
CA LEU A 328 -10.56 5.99 -2.02
C LEU A 328 -11.63 6.53 -2.97
N ARG A 329 -12.88 6.19 -2.72
CA ARG A 329 -14.03 6.78 -3.40
C ARG A 329 -14.49 8.02 -2.65
N THR A 330 -14.38 9.18 -3.28
CA THR A 330 -14.82 10.47 -2.77
C THR A 330 -16.08 10.92 -3.51
N PRO A 331 -16.81 11.95 -3.04
CA PRO A 331 -17.94 12.52 -3.78
C PRO A 331 -17.57 13.02 -5.18
N THR A 332 -16.33 13.41 -5.41
CA THR A 332 -15.85 13.96 -6.69
C THR A 332 -15.21 12.93 -7.62
N GLY A 333 -14.83 11.76 -7.13
CA GLY A 333 -14.17 10.75 -7.96
C GLY A 333 -13.35 9.76 -7.15
N TRP A 334 -12.45 9.06 -7.81
CA TRP A 334 -11.49 8.15 -7.20
C TRP A 334 -10.17 8.85 -6.93
N VAL A 335 -9.61 8.61 -5.77
CA VAL A 335 -8.27 9.07 -5.36
C VAL A 335 -7.37 7.85 -5.13
N VAL A 336 -6.18 7.89 -5.68
CA VAL A 336 -5.14 6.85 -5.57
C VAL A 336 -4.16 7.24 -4.48
N LEU A 337 -3.81 6.29 -3.64
CA LEU A 337 -2.93 6.46 -2.47
C LEU A 337 -1.69 5.57 -2.61
N ASP A 338 -0.64 5.92 -1.87
CA ASP A 338 0.46 5.01 -1.55
C ASP A 338 1.28 4.54 -2.77
N PHE A 339 1.85 5.50 -3.50
CA PHE A 339 2.72 5.24 -4.66
C PHE A 339 4.11 4.68 -4.28
N GLU A 340 4.24 4.03 -3.14
CA GLU A 340 5.51 3.44 -2.67
C GLU A 340 5.97 2.26 -3.54
N GLY A 341 5.06 1.65 -4.32
CA GLY A 341 5.31 0.40 -5.03
C GLY A 341 5.42 -0.79 -4.08
N GLU A 342 5.75 -1.97 -4.61
CA GLU A 342 5.78 -3.21 -3.85
C GLU A 342 6.90 -3.20 -2.79
N PRO A 343 6.59 -3.39 -1.48
CA PRO A 343 7.56 -3.25 -0.39
C PRO A 343 8.76 -4.21 -0.46
N ALA A 344 8.57 -5.38 -1.08
CA ALA A 344 9.62 -6.40 -1.24
C ALA A 344 10.66 -6.06 -2.31
N VAL A 345 10.36 -5.08 -3.18
CA VAL A 345 11.22 -4.68 -4.29
C VAL A 345 12.16 -3.54 -3.85
N PRO A 346 13.46 -3.54 -4.23
CA PRO A 346 14.37 -2.43 -3.95
C PRO A 346 13.85 -1.08 -4.48
N LEU A 347 14.13 0.00 -3.75
CA LEU A 347 13.59 1.33 -4.02
C LEU A 347 13.83 1.83 -5.46
N GLU A 348 15.02 1.60 -6.01
CA GLU A 348 15.35 1.98 -7.40
C GLU A 348 14.48 1.25 -8.41
N GLN A 349 14.20 -0.03 -8.18
CA GLN A 349 13.35 -0.84 -9.06
C GLN A 349 11.87 -0.44 -8.98
N ARG A 350 11.40 0.04 -7.81
CA ARG A 350 10.03 0.58 -7.67
C ARG A 350 9.81 1.83 -8.52
N ARG A 351 10.87 2.58 -8.82
CA ARG A 351 10.86 3.80 -9.63
C ARG A 351 11.09 3.54 -11.11
N ALA A 352 11.49 2.33 -11.49
CA ALA A 352 11.76 1.98 -12.88
C ALA A 352 10.47 1.97 -13.72
N PRO A 353 10.54 2.39 -15.01
CA PRO A 353 9.40 2.25 -15.92
C PRO A 353 8.97 0.79 -16.05
N ALA A 354 7.66 0.57 -16.08
CA ALA A 354 7.05 -0.74 -16.23
C ALA A 354 5.83 -0.68 -17.17
N LEU A 355 5.31 -1.84 -17.55
CA LEU A 355 4.06 -1.93 -18.31
C LEU A 355 2.90 -1.40 -17.45
N ALA A 356 2.14 -0.43 -17.95
CA ALA A 356 0.95 0.10 -17.26
C ALA A 356 -0.09 -0.99 -16.96
N LEU A 357 -0.14 -2.05 -17.79
CA LEU A 357 -0.97 -3.23 -17.55
C LEU A 357 -0.64 -3.98 -16.26
N ARG A 358 0.51 -3.73 -15.63
CA ARG A 358 0.82 -4.30 -14.30
C ARG A 358 -0.14 -3.79 -13.24
N ASP A 359 -0.43 -2.49 -13.23
CA ASP A 359 -1.41 -1.91 -12.31
C ASP A 359 -2.83 -2.38 -12.65
N VAL A 360 -3.17 -2.43 -13.95
CA VAL A 360 -4.44 -3.02 -14.42
C VAL A 360 -4.59 -4.45 -13.89
N ALA A 361 -3.58 -5.30 -14.08
CA ALA A 361 -3.60 -6.67 -13.59
C ALA A 361 -3.80 -6.75 -12.06
N GLY A 362 -3.11 -5.89 -11.31
CA GLY A 362 -3.27 -5.80 -9.85
C GLY A 362 -4.69 -5.47 -9.43
N MET A 363 -5.33 -4.49 -10.09
CA MET A 363 -6.71 -4.12 -9.80
C MET A 363 -7.70 -5.24 -10.19
N LEU A 364 -7.54 -5.86 -11.36
CA LEU A 364 -8.39 -6.99 -11.78
C LEU A 364 -8.28 -8.17 -10.81
N ARG A 365 -7.07 -8.45 -10.32
CA ARG A 365 -6.86 -9.43 -9.25
C ARG A 365 -7.55 -9.03 -7.95
N SER A 366 -7.56 -7.76 -7.61
CA SER A 366 -8.19 -7.27 -6.39
C SER A 366 -9.73 -7.45 -6.40
N PHE A 367 -10.39 -7.34 -7.56
CA PHE A 367 -11.81 -7.68 -7.69
C PHE A 367 -12.07 -9.16 -7.42
N ASP A 368 -11.28 -10.05 -8.00
CA ASP A 368 -11.37 -11.48 -7.75
C ASP A 368 -11.13 -11.82 -6.28
N TYR A 369 -10.13 -11.16 -5.69
CA TYR A 369 -9.74 -11.37 -4.30
C TYR A 369 -10.88 -11.00 -3.33
N VAL A 370 -11.51 -9.83 -3.50
CA VAL A 370 -12.59 -9.38 -2.60
C VAL A 370 -13.80 -10.29 -2.69
N ALA A 371 -14.17 -10.77 -3.88
CA ALA A 371 -15.31 -11.66 -4.05
C ALA A 371 -15.08 -13.02 -3.37
N ARG A 372 -13.93 -13.66 -3.65
CA ARG A 372 -13.57 -14.95 -3.05
C ARG A 372 -13.33 -14.86 -1.54
N HIS A 373 -12.78 -13.74 -1.05
CA HIS A 373 -12.60 -13.53 0.38
C HIS A 373 -13.93 -13.59 1.15
N GLN A 374 -15.02 -13.07 0.56
CA GLN A 374 -16.35 -13.11 1.17
C GLN A 374 -16.95 -14.54 1.21
N LEU A 375 -16.37 -15.51 0.50
CA LEU A 375 -16.78 -16.92 0.52
C LEU A 375 -16.01 -17.75 1.55
N LEU A 376 -14.90 -17.27 2.08
CA LEU A 376 -14.08 -18.02 3.03
C LEU A 376 -14.86 -18.41 4.28
N GLY A 377 -14.87 -19.73 4.56
CA GLY A 377 -15.53 -20.30 5.75
C GLY A 377 -17.06 -20.29 5.71
N ARG A 378 -17.67 -19.95 4.57
CA ARG A 378 -19.12 -20.03 4.38
C ARG A 378 -19.56 -21.45 4.01
N PRO A 379 -20.66 -21.94 4.58
CA PRO A 379 -21.20 -23.26 4.24
C PRO A 379 -21.81 -23.31 2.83
N ASP A 380 -22.23 -22.17 2.27
CA ASP A 380 -22.85 -21.97 0.95
C ASP A 380 -21.85 -21.46 -0.10
N ALA A 381 -20.54 -21.52 0.17
CA ALA A 381 -19.49 -20.99 -0.72
C ALA A 381 -19.53 -21.63 -2.13
N GLU A 382 -19.78 -22.93 -2.23
CA GLU A 382 -19.84 -23.65 -3.51
C GLU A 382 -21.06 -23.16 -4.34
N GLU A 383 -22.21 -22.95 -3.71
CA GLU A 383 -23.41 -22.45 -4.34
C GLU A 383 -23.26 -21.00 -4.85
N LEU A 384 -22.59 -20.15 -4.09
CA LEU A 384 -22.33 -18.74 -4.42
C LEU A 384 -21.14 -18.53 -5.36
N GLY A 385 -20.30 -19.53 -5.59
CA GLY A 385 -19.12 -19.43 -6.46
C GLY A 385 -19.42 -18.85 -7.84
N PRO A 386 -20.43 -19.34 -8.58
CA PRO A 386 -20.81 -18.78 -9.88
C PRO A 386 -21.27 -17.33 -9.83
N THR A 387 -22.00 -16.93 -8.78
CA THR A 387 -22.43 -15.53 -8.55
C THR A 387 -21.23 -14.62 -8.28
N ALA A 388 -20.25 -15.11 -7.53
CA ALA A 388 -18.96 -14.44 -7.35
C ALA A 388 -18.23 -14.23 -8.68
N GLY A 389 -18.14 -15.27 -9.51
CA GLY A 389 -17.50 -15.22 -10.82
C GLY A 389 -18.15 -14.20 -11.76
N GLU A 390 -19.48 -14.12 -11.79
CA GLU A 390 -20.22 -13.13 -12.59
C GLU A 390 -19.93 -11.69 -12.12
N TRP A 391 -19.91 -11.44 -10.82
CA TRP A 391 -19.58 -10.12 -10.26
C TRP A 391 -18.14 -9.72 -10.61
N VAL A 392 -17.19 -10.65 -10.49
CA VAL A 392 -15.77 -10.43 -10.84
C VAL A 392 -15.63 -10.09 -12.31
N GLN A 393 -16.16 -10.94 -13.18
CA GLN A 393 -16.07 -10.74 -14.63
C GLN A 393 -16.64 -9.37 -15.03
N ARG A 394 -17.84 -9.05 -14.54
CA ARG A 394 -18.50 -7.79 -14.83
C ARG A 394 -17.71 -6.57 -14.35
N SER A 395 -17.13 -6.63 -13.14
CA SER A 395 -16.31 -5.56 -12.60
C SER A 395 -15.00 -5.40 -13.39
N GLN A 396 -14.36 -6.50 -13.78
CA GLN A 396 -13.14 -6.50 -14.60
C GLN A 396 -13.39 -5.93 -16.00
N GLU A 397 -14.46 -6.35 -16.67
CA GLU A 397 -14.86 -5.82 -17.97
C GLU A 397 -15.15 -4.33 -17.93
N ALA A 398 -15.91 -3.88 -16.93
CA ALA A 398 -16.23 -2.47 -16.74
C ALA A 398 -14.98 -1.62 -16.46
N PHE A 399 -14.09 -2.08 -15.59
CA PHE A 399 -12.82 -1.40 -15.31
C PHE A 399 -11.96 -1.30 -16.58
N GLY A 400 -11.79 -2.41 -17.31
CA GLY A 400 -11.02 -2.45 -18.57
C GLY A 400 -11.59 -1.51 -19.62
N ALA A 401 -12.93 -1.47 -19.77
CA ALA A 401 -13.60 -0.56 -20.67
C ALA A 401 -13.42 0.92 -20.28
N GLY A 402 -13.51 1.23 -18.98
CA GLY A 402 -13.25 2.57 -18.47
C GLY A 402 -11.80 3.01 -18.73
N TYR A 403 -10.84 2.12 -18.43
CA TYR A 403 -9.42 2.36 -18.64
C TYR A 403 -9.08 2.63 -20.13
N ALA A 404 -9.58 1.79 -21.03
CA ALA A 404 -9.38 1.96 -22.48
C ALA A 404 -10.06 3.23 -23.02
N SER A 405 -11.27 3.56 -22.53
CA SER A 405 -12.03 4.73 -22.99
C SER A 405 -11.34 6.07 -22.67
N ALA A 406 -10.54 6.10 -21.62
CA ALA A 406 -9.76 7.28 -21.19
C ALA A 406 -8.33 7.29 -21.79
N GLY A 407 -8.04 6.44 -22.78
CA GLY A 407 -6.76 6.42 -23.48
C GLY A 407 -5.70 5.50 -22.88
N GLY A 408 -6.06 4.69 -21.89
CA GLY A 408 -5.18 3.62 -21.39
C GLY A 408 -4.94 2.53 -22.43
N MET A 409 -3.88 1.75 -22.24
CA MET A 409 -3.58 0.59 -23.10
C MET A 409 -4.74 -0.41 -23.04
N ASP A 410 -5.43 -0.64 -24.16
CA ASP A 410 -6.57 -1.53 -24.22
C ASP A 410 -6.24 -2.94 -23.69
N PRO A 411 -6.88 -3.38 -22.59
CA PRO A 411 -6.63 -4.69 -21.99
C PRO A 411 -6.99 -5.85 -22.93
N GLN A 412 -8.01 -5.70 -23.76
CA GLN A 412 -8.44 -6.75 -24.69
C GLN A 412 -7.45 -6.92 -25.85
N ALA A 413 -6.97 -5.81 -26.43
CA ALA A 413 -5.95 -5.83 -27.47
C ALA A 413 -4.59 -6.35 -26.98
N ASN A 414 -4.39 -6.44 -25.67
CA ASN A 414 -3.16 -6.90 -25.00
C ASN A 414 -3.41 -8.09 -24.06
N GLU A 415 -4.42 -8.90 -24.34
CA GLU A 415 -4.88 -9.98 -23.47
C GLU A 415 -3.78 -10.95 -23.05
N ALA A 416 -2.90 -11.36 -23.97
CA ALA A 416 -1.80 -12.29 -23.66
C ALA A 416 -0.85 -11.73 -22.58
N VAL A 417 -0.56 -10.41 -22.64
CA VAL A 417 0.28 -9.74 -21.66
C VAL A 417 -0.46 -9.60 -20.33
N LEU A 418 -1.72 -9.14 -20.38
CA LEU A 418 -2.54 -8.94 -19.19
C LEU A 418 -2.74 -10.25 -18.41
N ARG A 419 -3.11 -11.33 -19.10
CA ARG A 419 -3.31 -12.65 -18.48
C ARG A 419 -2.04 -13.15 -17.80
N ALA A 420 -0.89 -13.01 -18.47
CA ALA A 420 0.39 -13.39 -17.87
C ALA A 420 0.69 -12.59 -16.60
N LEU A 421 0.48 -11.26 -16.62
CA LEU A 421 0.69 -10.39 -15.44
C LEU A 421 -0.28 -10.71 -14.29
N MET A 422 -1.55 -10.99 -14.59
CA MET A 422 -2.54 -11.42 -13.59
C MET A 422 -2.11 -12.73 -12.92
N LEU A 423 -1.63 -13.70 -13.70
CA LEU A 423 -1.15 -14.98 -13.18
C LEU A 423 0.14 -14.83 -12.38
N ASP A 424 1.07 -13.96 -12.80
CA ASP A 424 2.28 -13.69 -12.02
C ASP A 424 1.95 -13.08 -10.64
N LYS A 425 0.98 -12.15 -10.59
CA LYS A 425 0.49 -11.61 -9.31
C LYS A 425 -0.18 -12.69 -8.46
N ALA A 426 -1.00 -13.58 -9.07
CA ALA A 426 -1.63 -14.68 -8.36
C ALA A 426 -0.59 -15.68 -7.80
N VAL A 427 0.47 -15.99 -8.54
CA VAL A 427 1.60 -16.84 -8.07
C VAL A 427 2.31 -16.18 -6.88
N TYR A 428 2.54 -14.87 -6.94
CA TYR A 428 3.07 -14.13 -5.80
C TYR A 428 2.15 -14.22 -4.57
N GLU A 429 0.84 -14.02 -4.76
CA GLU A 429 -0.17 -14.11 -3.71
C GLU A 429 -0.21 -15.51 -3.09
N VAL A 430 -0.06 -16.58 -3.86
CA VAL A 430 0.03 -17.97 -3.33
C VAL A 430 1.14 -18.10 -2.30
N VAL A 431 2.34 -17.61 -2.61
CA VAL A 431 3.48 -17.66 -1.68
C VAL A 431 3.25 -16.78 -0.47
N TYR A 432 2.72 -15.58 -0.69
CA TYR A 432 2.43 -14.62 0.39
C TYR A 432 1.41 -15.19 1.38
N GLU A 433 0.30 -15.74 0.88
CA GLU A 433 -0.75 -16.31 1.73
C GLU A 433 -0.26 -17.57 2.47
N ALA A 434 0.49 -18.42 1.81
CA ALA A 434 1.05 -19.61 2.45
C ALA A 434 1.94 -19.24 3.66
N ARG A 435 2.66 -18.14 3.58
CA ARG A 435 3.55 -17.67 4.65
C ARG A 435 2.85 -16.89 5.76
N HIS A 436 1.85 -16.07 5.41
CA HIS A 436 1.31 -15.08 6.33
C HIS A 436 -0.13 -15.33 6.74
N ARG A 437 -0.96 -15.92 5.85
CA ARG A 437 -2.39 -16.14 6.05
C ARG A 437 -2.83 -17.45 5.39
N PRO A 438 -2.39 -18.63 5.88
CA PRO A 438 -2.63 -19.91 5.20
C PRO A 438 -4.12 -20.23 4.94
N THR A 439 -5.03 -19.64 5.74
CA THR A 439 -6.48 -19.79 5.53
C THR A 439 -6.99 -19.06 4.27
N TRP A 440 -6.20 -18.15 3.69
CA TRP A 440 -6.53 -17.41 2.47
C TRP A 440 -5.90 -18.02 1.21
N LEU A 441 -5.02 -19.00 1.37
CA LEU A 441 -4.35 -19.68 0.26
C LEU A 441 -5.29 -20.22 -0.84
N PRO A 442 -6.52 -20.70 -0.55
CA PRO A 442 -7.47 -21.11 -1.59
C PRO A 442 -7.80 -19.99 -2.58
N ILE A 443 -7.85 -18.71 -2.16
CA ILE A 443 -8.23 -17.60 -3.02
C ILE A 443 -7.36 -17.52 -4.30
N PRO A 444 -6.02 -17.35 -4.22
CA PRO A 444 -5.19 -17.27 -5.41
C PRO A 444 -5.08 -18.62 -6.14
N LEU A 445 -5.17 -19.76 -5.46
CA LEU A 445 -5.14 -21.08 -6.11
C LEU A 445 -6.37 -21.31 -7.00
N ASP A 446 -7.56 -21.02 -6.50
CA ASP A 446 -8.81 -21.14 -7.27
C ASP A 446 -8.83 -20.18 -8.45
N SER A 447 -8.32 -18.97 -8.27
CA SER A 447 -8.19 -18.02 -9.37
C SER A 447 -7.26 -18.51 -10.48
N ILE A 448 -6.13 -19.16 -10.13
CA ILE A 448 -5.24 -19.79 -11.13
C ILE A 448 -5.93 -20.98 -11.79
N ALA A 449 -6.75 -21.73 -11.05
CA ALA A 449 -7.50 -22.85 -11.60
C ALA A 449 -8.53 -22.40 -12.65
N ASP A 450 -9.20 -21.26 -12.42
CA ASP A 450 -10.27 -20.74 -13.27
C ASP A 450 -9.75 -19.91 -14.46
N ALA A 451 -8.49 -19.47 -14.47
CA ALA A 451 -7.85 -18.67 -15.54
C ALA A 451 -7.72 -19.49 -16.90
#